data_b9f3439b622b366af742ac295d32cad6
#
_entry.id   b9f3439b622b366af742ac295d32cad6
#
_cell.length_a   1.000
_cell.length_b   1.000
_cell.length_c   1.000
_cell.angle_alpha   90.00
_cell.angle_beta   90.00
_cell.angle_gamma   90.00
#
_symmetry.space_group_name_H-M   'P 1'
#
loop_
_entity.id
_entity.type
_entity.pdbx_description
1 polymer ?
#
loop_
_entity_poly.entity_id
_entity_poly.type
_entity_poly.pdbx_seq_one_letter_code
_entity_poly.pdbx_strand_id
1 'polypeptide(L)'
;MFLFKILARNYTVVITESLPLGIYKLYPIEDIKVGDIVQFKPDANTINFIKDRGYLPKIADTLIKEVVADYNNRDEIKIVYDTNLKLNLLYVGEKNYGPIYFKDSRGRDIQPISLKDLKPKNSDEFLLLSSHYKSYDSRYFGLVNKKQILNKAKIKIKF
;
A
#
# COMPACT_ATOMS: atom_id res chain seq x y z
N MET A 1 -30.77 -9.09 9.81
CA MET A 1 -30.14 -7.98 9.05
C MET A 1 -29.11 -7.19 9.85
N PHE A 2 -29.29 -6.99 11.15
CA PHE A 2 -28.33 -6.27 12.00
C PHE A 2 -27.01 -7.05 12.26
N LEU A 3 -27.10 -8.35 12.45
CA LEU A 3 -25.94 -9.24 12.70
C LEU A 3 -25.00 -9.31 11.47
N PHE A 4 -25.55 -9.32 10.27
CA PHE A 4 -24.76 -9.35 9.03
C PHE A 4 -23.97 -8.04 8.78
N LYS A 5 -24.55 -6.89 9.18
CA LYS A 5 -23.84 -5.60 9.12
C LYS A 5 -22.69 -5.50 10.13
N ILE A 6 -22.82 -6.10 11.31
CA ILE A 6 -21.75 -6.12 12.34
C ILE A 6 -20.61 -7.05 11.91
N LEU A 7 -20.93 -8.20 11.32
CA LEU A 7 -19.92 -9.14 10.78
C LEU A 7 -19.16 -8.51 9.59
N ALA A 8 -19.86 -7.82 8.68
CA ALA A 8 -19.24 -7.15 7.55
C ALA A 8 -18.33 -5.97 7.97
N ARG A 9 -18.56 -5.38 9.14
CA ARG A 9 -17.77 -4.24 9.64
C ARG A 9 -16.37 -4.63 10.11
N ASN A 10 -16.18 -5.89 10.49
CA ASN A 10 -14.91 -6.40 11.02
C ASN A 10 -14.13 -7.24 10.01
N TYR A 11 -14.57 -7.31 8.77
CA TYR A 11 -13.92 -8.07 7.71
C TYR A 11 -13.86 -7.28 6.43
N THR A 12 -12.82 -7.54 5.65
CA THR A 12 -12.69 -7.03 4.28
C THR A 12 -12.20 -8.13 3.36
N VAL A 13 -12.52 -8.01 2.08
CA VAL A 13 -12.10 -8.98 1.06
C VAL A 13 -11.03 -8.34 0.19
N VAL A 14 -9.89 -9.00 0.08
CA VAL A 14 -8.81 -8.62 -0.84
C VAL A 14 -8.98 -9.42 -2.12
N ILE A 15 -9.28 -8.70 -3.20
CA ILE A 15 -9.53 -9.25 -4.54
C ILE A 15 -8.48 -8.84 -5.56
N THR A 16 -7.48 -8.08 -5.14
CA THR A 16 -6.37 -7.63 -5.99
C THR A 16 -5.07 -8.30 -5.55
N GLU A 17 -4.19 -8.61 -6.49
CA GLU A 17 -2.94 -9.35 -6.25
C GLU A 17 -1.90 -8.60 -5.41
N SER A 18 -2.23 -7.40 -4.91
CA SER A 18 -1.31 -6.61 -4.07
C SER A 18 -1.00 -7.23 -2.71
N LEU A 19 -1.88 -8.10 -2.22
CA LEU A 19 -1.73 -8.97 -1.05
C LEU A 19 -2.32 -10.34 -1.38
N PRO A 20 -2.05 -11.37 -0.57
CA PRO A 20 -2.72 -12.66 -0.76
C PRO A 20 -4.25 -12.49 -0.82
N LEU A 21 -4.87 -13.05 -1.87
CA LEU A 21 -6.32 -12.99 -2.05
C LEU A 21 -7.01 -13.70 -0.88
N GLY A 22 -8.05 -13.09 -0.34
CA GLY A 22 -8.72 -13.71 0.80
C GLY A 22 -9.59 -12.78 1.61
N ILE A 23 -10.11 -13.31 2.69
CA ILE A 23 -10.87 -12.60 3.71
C ILE A 23 -9.92 -12.19 4.83
N TYR A 24 -9.89 -10.92 5.14
CA TYR A 24 -9.10 -10.32 6.22
C TYR A 24 -10.00 -9.84 7.34
N LYS A 25 -9.67 -10.21 8.57
CA LYS A 25 -10.30 -9.64 9.76
C LYS A 25 -9.63 -8.33 10.12
N LEU A 26 -10.45 -7.33 10.43
CA LEU A 26 -10.02 -5.99 10.83
C LEU A 26 -9.95 -5.90 12.36
N TYR A 27 -8.94 -5.21 12.85
CA TYR A 27 -8.67 -4.99 14.26
C TYR A 27 -8.46 -3.49 14.51
N PRO A 28 -8.87 -2.97 15.68
CA PRO A 28 -8.53 -1.62 16.09
C PRO A 28 -7.03 -1.37 16.06
N ILE A 29 -6.65 -0.10 15.84
CA ILE A 29 -5.25 0.32 15.88
C ILE A 29 -4.90 0.65 17.34
N GLU A 30 -3.89 -0.04 17.86
CA GLU A 30 -3.23 0.33 19.12
C GLU A 30 -1.90 1.02 18.80
N ASP A 31 -1.02 0.34 18.07
CA ASP A 31 0.21 0.86 17.51
C ASP A 31 0.38 0.34 16.07
N ILE A 32 1.25 0.96 15.30
CA ILE A 32 1.54 0.56 13.93
C ILE A 32 3.03 0.24 13.85
N LYS A 33 3.36 -0.95 13.35
CA LYS A 33 4.72 -1.44 13.21
C LYS A 33 5.02 -1.92 11.81
N VAL A 34 6.28 -1.89 11.43
CA VAL A 34 6.75 -2.54 10.20
C VAL A 34 6.35 -4.02 10.20
N GLY A 35 5.78 -4.48 9.09
CA GLY A 35 5.20 -5.82 8.93
C GLY A 35 3.68 -5.88 9.17
N ASP A 36 3.08 -4.86 9.77
CA ASP A 36 1.61 -4.81 9.89
C ASP A 36 0.95 -4.64 8.53
N ILE A 37 -0.14 -5.34 8.31
CA ILE A 37 -1.06 -5.07 7.20
C ILE A 37 -2.11 -4.11 7.72
N VAL A 38 -2.31 -2.99 7.02
CA VAL A 38 -3.23 -1.94 7.44
C VAL A 38 -4.24 -1.61 6.35
N GLN A 39 -5.47 -1.33 6.77
CA GLN A 39 -6.49 -0.70 5.94
C GLN A 39 -6.43 0.81 6.16
N PHE A 40 -6.40 1.57 5.08
CA PHE A 40 -6.32 3.02 5.14
C PHE A 40 -7.18 3.68 4.06
N LYS A 41 -7.51 4.94 4.30
CA LYS A 41 -8.23 5.79 3.36
C LYS A 41 -7.24 6.74 2.70
N PRO A 42 -6.96 6.60 1.38
CA PRO A 42 -6.16 7.56 0.65
C PRO A 42 -6.80 8.95 0.66
N ASP A 43 -5.99 9.98 0.37
CA ASP A 43 -6.54 11.31 0.11
C ASP A 43 -7.47 11.31 -1.14
N ALA A 44 -8.27 12.37 -1.27
CA ALA A 44 -9.27 12.47 -2.33
C ALA A 44 -8.67 12.40 -3.74
N ASN A 45 -7.50 13.00 -3.95
CA ASN A 45 -6.84 12.99 -5.26
C ASN A 45 -6.38 11.59 -5.63
N THR A 46 -5.76 10.90 -4.69
CA THR A 46 -5.29 9.51 -4.87
C THR A 46 -6.46 8.57 -5.15
N ILE A 47 -7.53 8.63 -4.34
CA ILE A 47 -8.65 7.72 -4.54
C ILE A 47 -9.39 7.98 -5.86
N ASN A 48 -9.54 9.23 -6.27
CA ASN A 48 -10.13 9.58 -7.56
C ASN A 48 -9.26 9.07 -8.71
N PHE A 49 -7.94 9.30 -8.66
CA PHE A 49 -7.01 8.80 -9.66
C PHE A 49 -7.10 7.27 -9.82
N ILE A 50 -7.10 6.52 -8.71
CA ILE A 50 -7.20 5.06 -8.70
C ILE A 50 -8.51 4.59 -9.34
N LYS A 51 -9.63 5.24 -9.02
CA LYS A 51 -10.95 4.92 -9.57
C LYS A 51 -11.07 5.24 -11.05
N ASP A 52 -10.60 6.40 -11.46
CA ASP A 52 -10.64 6.86 -12.87
C ASP A 52 -9.75 5.97 -13.76
N ARG A 53 -8.67 5.45 -13.21
CA ARG A 53 -7.78 4.48 -13.89
C ARG A 53 -8.34 3.05 -13.90
N GLY A 54 -9.37 2.76 -13.13
CA GLY A 54 -9.94 1.42 -13.00
C GLY A 54 -9.05 0.45 -12.22
N TYR A 55 -8.18 0.95 -11.34
CA TYR A 55 -7.33 0.12 -10.48
C TYR A 55 -8.11 -0.50 -9.32
N LEU A 56 -9.24 0.12 -8.94
CA LEU A 56 -10.18 -0.36 -7.95
C LEU A 56 -11.63 -0.22 -8.43
N PRO A 57 -12.53 -1.07 -7.92
CA PRO A 57 -13.98 -0.87 -8.11
C PRO A 57 -14.41 0.51 -7.62
N LYS A 58 -15.34 1.15 -8.32
CA LYS A 58 -15.84 2.50 -7.98
C LYS A 58 -16.40 2.61 -6.57
N ILE A 59 -16.92 1.51 -6.02
CA ILE A 59 -17.47 1.44 -4.67
C ILE A 59 -16.40 1.41 -3.57
N ALA A 60 -15.17 1.00 -3.88
CA ALA A 60 -14.10 0.95 -2.91
C ALA A 60 -13.57 2.35 -2.61
N ASP A 61 -13.35 2.66 -1.34
CA ASP A 61 -12.80 3.93 -0.86
C ASP A 61 -11.60 3.76 0.09
N THR A 62 -11.21 2.53 0.34
CA THR A 62 -10.06 2.15 1.17
C THR A 62 -9.13 1.19 0.45
N LEU A 63 -7.86 1.22 0.84
CA LEU A 63 -6.82 0.30 0.39
C LEU A 63 -6.29 -0.52 1.56
N ILE A 64 -5.70 -1.68 1.23
CA ILE A 64 -4.96 -2.51 2.18
C ILE A 64 -3.55 -2.71 1.66
N LYS A 65 -2.55 -2.44 2.51
CA LYS A 65 -1.12 -2.60 2.20
C LYS A 65 -0.34 -3.03 3.44
N GLU A 66 0.90 -3.48 3.21
CA GLU A 66 1.87 -3.75 4.27
C GLU A 66 2.66 -2.48 4.61
N VAL A 67 2.86 -2.23 5.90
CA VAL A 67 3.79 -1.23 6.41
C VAL A 67 5.20 -1.77 6.27
N VAL A 68 6.00 -1.18 5.40
CA VAL A 68 7.36 -1.67 5.12
C VAL A 68 8.45 -0.77 5.70
N ALA A 69 8.13 0.49 5.96
CA ALA A 69 9.02 1.39 6.68
C ALA A 69 8.23 2.44 7.48
N ASP A 70 8.86 2.83 8.58
CA ASP A 70 8.49 3.95 9.45
C ASP A 70 9.69 4.90 9.63
N TYR A 71 9.59 5.84 10.56
CA TYR A 71 10.66 6.79 10.85
C TYR A 71 11.96 6.12 11.29
N ASN A 72 11.91 4.97 11.97
CA ASN A 72 13.08 4.33 12.57
C ASN A 72 13.95 3.63 11.51
N ASN A 73 13.35 3.06 10.46
CA ASN A 73 14.08 2.37 9.40
C ASN A 73 14.06 3.11 8.05
N ARG A 74 13.72 4.40 8.03
CA ARG A 74 13.64 5.22 6.80
C ARG A 74 14.93 5.24 5.97
N ASP A 75 16.09 5.07 6.61
CA ASP A 75 17.38 5.10 5.92
C ASP A 75 17.71 3.79 5.22
N GLU A 76 16.93 2.74 5.47
CA GLU A 76 16.98 1.48 4.73
C GLU A 76 16.29 1.55 3.36
N ILE A 77 15.52 2.62 3.09
CA ILE A 77 14.82 2.83 1.81
C ILE A 77 15.83 3.28 0.77
N LYS A 78 15.94 2.52 -0.32
CA LYS A 78 16.89 2.76 -1.43
C LYS A 78 16.22 2.57 -2.76
N ILE A 79 16.65 3.36 -3.75
CA ILE A 79 16.34 3.14 -5.17
C ILE A 79 17.66 2.79 -5.85
N VAL A 80 17.70 1.63 -6.50
CA VAL A 80 18.89 1.09 -7.17
C VAL A 80 18.56 0.89 -8.64
N TYR A 81 19.38 1.43 -9.54
CA TYR A 81 19.23 1.20 -10.97
C TYR A 81 19.78 -0.17 -11.35
N ASP A 82 18.92 -1.02 -11.91
CA ASP A 82 19.31 -2.33 -12.45
C ASP A 82 19.67 -2.17 -13.93
N THR A 83 20.93 -2.44 -14.26
CA THR A 83 21.45 -2.26 -15.63
C THR A 83 20.93 -3.31 -16.61
N ASN A 84 20.56 -4.49 -16.12
CA ASN A 84 20.03 -5.57 -16.97
C ASN A 84 18.56 -5.30 -17.32
N LEU A 85 17.78 -4.90 -16.33
CA LEU A 85 16.36 -4.58 -16.50
C LEU A 85 16.15 -3.16 -17.07
N LYS A 86 17.17 -2.29 -16.98
CA LYS A 86 17.10 -0.86 -17.30
C LYS A 86 15.99 -0.12 -16.53
N LEU A 87 15.79 -0.49 -15.28
CA LEU A 87 14.75 0.02 -14.39
C LEU A 87 15.32 0.36 -13.02
N ASN A 88 14.68 1.32 -12.36
CA ASN A 88 14.90 1.58 -10.95
C ASN A 88 14.13 0.56 -10.11
N LEU A 89 14.80 -0.04 -9.14
CA LEU A 89 14.23 -0.98 -8.18
C LEU A 89 14.16 -0.35 -6.79
N LEU A 90 13.05 -0.55 -6.09
CA LEU A 90 12.85 -0.06 -4.72
C LEU A 90 13.20 -1.17 -3.73
N TYR A 91 14.09 -0.84 -2.79
CA TYR A 91 14.49 -1.70 -1.68
C TYR A 91 14.14 -1.07 -0.34
N VAL A 92 13.82 -1.90 0.63
CA VAL A 92 13.82 -1.55 2.07
C VAL A 92 14.69 -2.58 2.78
N GLY A 93 15.81 -2.14 3.32
CA GLY A 93 16.88 -3.03 3.75
C GLY A 93 17.42 -3.85 2.57
N GLU A 94 17.38 -5.17 2.70
CA GLU A 94 17.79 -6.10 1.64
C GLU A 94 16.63 -6.58 0.77
N LYS A 95 15.39 -6.31 1.18
CA LYS A 95 14.21 -6.77 0.45
C LYS A 95 13.92 -5.91 -0.77
N ASN A 96 13.87 -6.55 -1.93
CA ASN A 96 13.47 -5.94 -3.21
C ASN A 96 11.93 -5.95 -3.33
N TYR A 97 11.34 -4.75 -3.44
CA TYR A 97 9.90 -4.57 -3.66
C TYR A 97 9.53 -4.40 -5.14
N GLY A 98 10.51 -4.53 -6.02
CA GLY A 98 10.31 -4.51 -7.47
C GLY A 98 10.52 -3.15 -8.11
N PRO A 99 10.23 -3.06 -9.41
CA PRO A 99 10.54 -1.89 -10.21
C PRO A 99 9.61 -0.70 -9.94
N ILE A 100 10.15 0.48 -10.25
CA ILE A 100 9.41 1.72 -10.31
C ILE A 100 9.12 2.01 -11.78
N TYR A 101 7.84 1.98 -12.15
CA TYR A 101 7.39 2.22 -13.52
C TYR A 101 6.95 3.67 -13.71
N PHE A 102 7.10 4.17 -14.94
CA PHE A 102 6.56 5.47 -15.39
C PHE A 102 5.29 5.31 -16.23
N LYS A 103 4.89 4.07 -16.49
CA LYS A 103 3.64 3.73 -17.19
C LYS A 103 2.95 2.58 -16.49
N ASP A 104 1.63 2.63 -16.47
CA ASP A 104 0.82 1.53 -15.97
C ASP A 104 0.72 0.38 -16.99
N SER A 105 0.03 -0.70 -16.63
CA SER A 105 -0.15 -1.88 -17.49
C SER A 105 -0.90 -1.60 -18.80
N ARG A 106 -1.54 -0.44 -18.93
CA ARG A 106 -2.22 0.02 -20.15
C ARG A 106 -1.40 1.06 -20.92
N GLY A 107 -0.13 1.29 -20.53
CA GLY A 107 0.77 2.24 -21.18
C GLY A 107 0.50 3.71 -20.85
N ARG A 108 -0.36 4.01 -19.87
CA ARG A 108 -0.67 5.37 -19.44
C ARG A 108 0.36 5.85 -18.43
N ASP A 109 0.71 7.13 -18.50
CA ASP A 109 1.73 7.72 -17.62
C ASP A 109 1.29 7.68 -16.14
N ILE A 110 2.23 7.27 -15.29
CA ILE A 110 2.15 7.36 -13.84
C ILE A 110 3.41 8.07 -13.32
N GLN A 111 3.25 8.85 -12.27
CA GLN A 111 4.33 9.66 -11.72
C GLN A 111 4.85 9.03 -10.43
N PRO A 112 6.08 8.49 -10.42
CA PRO A 112 6.69 7.98 -9.19
C PRO A 112 7.04 9.12 -8.23
N ILE A 113 7.01 8.78 -6.94
CA ILE A 113 7.45 9.67 -5.86
C ILE A 113 8.99 9.61 -5.76
N SER A 114 9.61 10.74 -5.46
CA SER A 114 11.06 10.82 -5.28
C SER A 114 11.52 10.05 -4.03
N LEU A 115 12.75 9.52 -4.04
CA LEU A 115 13.31 8.82 -2.88
C LEU A 115 13.23 9.66 -1.59
N LYS A 116 13.49 10.96 -1.69
CA LYS A 116 13.41 11.90 -0.55
C LYS A 116 12.01 11.92 0.08
N ASP A 117 10.99 11.86 -0.75
CA ASP A 117 9.58 11.94 -0.33
C ASP A 117 8.99 10.58 0.02
N LEU A 118 9.70 9.48 -0.27
CA LEU A 118 9.37 8.14 0.21
C LEU A 118 9.90 7.86 1.63
N LYS A 119 10.80 8.69 2.16
CA LYS A 119 11.36 8.52 3.50
C LYS A 119 10.47 9.18 4.54
N PRO A 120 9.91 8.43 5.53
CA PRO A 120 9.15 9.02 6.64
C PRO A 120 9.94 10.12 7.37
N LYS A 121 9.30 11.26 7.61
CA LYS A 121 9.91 12.44 8.24
C LYS A 121 9.64 12.51 9.74
N ASN A 122 8.64 11.78 10.21
CA ASN A 122 8.24 11.69 11.61
C ASN A 122 7.54 10.34 11.90
N SER A 123 7.21 10.10 13.16
CA SER A 123 6.60 8.85 13.63
C SER A 123 5.17 8.60 13.16
N ASP A 124 4.53 9.58 12.54
CA ASP A 124 3.16 9.46 12.03
C ASP A 124 3.10 9.12 10.53
N GLU A 125 4.24 8.99 9.88
CA GLU A 125 4.34 8.68 8.46
C GLU A 125 4.85 7.26 8.22
N PHE A 126 4.23 6.57 7.27
CA PHE A 126 4.52 5.18 6.94
C PHE A 126 4.66 5.00 5.43
N LEU A 127 5.64 4.19 5.03
CA LEU A 127 5.76 3.69 3.67
C LEU A 127 4.97 2.39 3.55
N LEU A 128 3.96 2.39 2.70
CA LEU A 128 3.09 1.24 2.47
C LEU A 128 3.34 0.67 1.08
N LEU A 129 3.80 -0.56 1.00
CA LEU A 129 4.11 -1.24 -0.26
C LEU A 129 3.38 -2.57 -0.37
N SER A 130 3.47 -3.14 -1.56
CA SER A 130 3.14 -4.51 -1.85
C SER A 130 4.34 -5.21 -2.48
N SER A 131 4.50 -6.50 -2.24
CA SER A 131 5.49 -7.33 -2.92
C SER A 131 5.13 -7.61 -4.38
N HIS A 132 3.89 -7.36 -4.78
CA HIS A 132 3.47 -7.51 -6.17
C HIS A 132 4.00 -6.35 -7.02
N TYR A 133 4.79 -6.66 -8.04
CA TYR A 133 5.55 -5.70 -8.84
C TYR A 133 4.69 -4.69 -9.63
N LYS A 134 3.42 -4.99 -9.90
CA LYS A 134 2.45 -4.09 -10.56
C LYS A 134 1.56 -3.34 -9.58
N SER A 135 1.85 -3.40 -8.27
CA SER A 135 1.02 -2.73 -7.28
C SER A 135 1.10 -1.21 -7.41
N TYR A 136 -0.05 -0.56 -7.34
CA TYR A 136 -0.13 0.88 -7.10
C TYR A 136 -0.09 1.11 -5.59
N ASP A 137 1.01 1.64 -5.10
CA ASP A 137 1.31 1.80 -3.68
C ASP A 137 2.10 3.10 -3.41
N SER A 138 2.76 3.21 -2.27
CA SER A 138 3.51 4.42 -1.89
C SER A 138 4.56 4.87 -2.91
N ARG A 139 5.00 3.99 -3.81
CA ARG A 139 5.85 4.41 -4.95
C ARG A 139 5.21 5.52 -5.78
N TYR A 140 3.88 5.62 -5.77
CA TYR A 140 3.10 6.52 -6.62
C TYR A 140 2.19 7.47 -5.86
N PHE A 141 1.67 7.09 -4.68
CA PHE A 141 0.83 8.00 -3.88
C PHE A 141 1.56 8.60 -2.66
N GLY A 142 2.80 8.17 -2.40
CA GLY A 142 3.61 8.72 -1.30
C GLY A 142 3.34 8.07 0.05
N LEU A 143 3.80 8.74 1.11
CA LEU A 143 3.64 8.28 2.48
C LEU A 143 2.18 8.37 2.94
N VAL A 144 1.80 7.47 3.83
CA VAL A 144 0.49 7.47 4.48
C VAL A 144 0.65 7.94 5.91
N ASN A 145 -0.16 8.92 6.30
CA ASN A 145 -0.18 9.42 7.67
C ASN A 145 -1.03 8.51 8.57
N LYS A 146 -0.64 8.38 9.83
CA LYS A 146 -1.37 7.62 10.86
C LYS A 146 -2.88 7.91 10.88
N LYS A 147 -3.28 9.18 10.67
CA LYS A 147 -4.68 9.61 10.62
C LYS A 147 -5.49 8.98 9.49
N GLN A 148 -4.84 8.52 8.43
CA GLN A 148 -5.49 7.88 7.30
C GLN A 148 -5.70 6.38 7.54
N ILE A 149 -4.99 5.78 8.52
CA ILE A 149 -5.04 4.36 8.82
C ILE A 149 -6.25 4.09 9.72
N LEU A 150 -7.11 3.17 9.29
CA LEU A 150 -8.38 2.88 9.94
C LEU A 150 -8.32 1.64 10.82
N ASN A 151 -7.64 0.59 10.35
CA ASN A 151 -7.58 -0.71 11.01
C ASN A 151 -6.27 -1.43 10.69
N LYS A 152 -5.86 -2.34 11.57
CA LYS A 152 -4.97 -3.45 11.22
C LYS A 152 -5.78 -4.56 10.57
N ALA A 153 -5.15 -5.35 9.71
CA ALA A 153 -5.80 -6.46 9.03
C ALA A 153 -4.96 -7.74 9.16
N LYS A 154 -5.63 -8.88 9.37
CA LYS A 154 -4.99 -10.20 9.36
C LYS A 154 -5.80 -11.17 8.49
N ILE A 155 -5.12 -11.90 7.62
CA ILE A 155 -5.77 -12.89 6.76
C ILE A 155 -6.38 -14.00 7.62
N LYS A 156 -7.63 -14.36 7.33
CA LYS A 156 -8.37 -15.46 7.98
C LYS A 156 -8.64 -16.60 7.02
N ILE A 157 -8.97 -16.29 5.79
CA ILE A 157 -9.23 -17.26 4.74
C ILE A 157 -8.46 -16.82 3.51
N LYS A 158 -7.58 -17.66 3.00
CA LYS A 158 -6.86 -17.46 1.74
C LYS A 158 -7.60 -18.20 0.63
N PHE A 159 -7.76 -17.55 -0.50
CA PHE A 159 -8.34 -18.15 -1.72
C PHE A 159 -7.29 -18.85 -2.57
#